data_20a43dc410e85bfb0bec33d5de2d9c35
#
_entry.id   20a43dc410e85bfb0bec33d5de2d9c35
#
_cell.length_a   1.000
_cell.length_b   1.000
_cell.length_c   1.000
_cell.angle_alpha   90.00
_cell.angle_beta   90.00
_cell.angle_gamma   90.00
#
_symmetry.space_group_name_H-M   'P 1'
#
loop_
_entity.id
_entity.type
_entity.pdbx_description
1 polymer ?
#
loop_
_entity_poly.entity_id
_entity_poly.type
_entity_poly.pdbx_seq_one_letter_code
_entity_poly.pdbx_strand_id
1 'polypeptide(L)'
;MKLDPIFTVKENRLYKIDSQTQVDPASLKKIEIKWSQVELAEESYNEEYLASLRDELKAMDDAGTFAILIPVLDKPLENADQLELFINAFNHTARRVKDCVSVVGFELPEEIIAKGFDEGSPAVNFMETLAIKHAQYVYFAKNAKAPENIVII
;
A
#
# COMPACT_ATOMS: atom_id res chain seq x y z
N MET A 1 4.17 -8.18 16.22
CA MET A 1 4.35 -9.43 15.48
C MET A 1 4.31 -9.14 13.98
N LYS A 2 5.28 -9.65 13.23
CA LYS A 2 5.28 -9.52 11.78
C LYS A 2 4.52 -10.69 11.17
N LEU A 3 3.67 -10.40 10.19
CA LEU A 3 2.99 -11.44 9.43
C LEU A 3 3.93 -11.96 8.34
N ASP A 4 3.87 -13.26 8.09
CA ASP A 4 4.52 -13.84 6.93
C ASP A 4 3.77 -13.42 5.67
N PRO A 5 4.47 -13.14 4.56
CA PRO A 5 3.79 -12.78 3.33
C PRO A 5 2.96 -13.95 2.79
N ILE A 6 1.75 -13.65 2.34
CA ILE A 6 0.84 -14.61 1.70
C ILE A 6 0.96 -14.53 0.19
N PHE A 7 1.34 -13.36 -0.32
CA PHE A 7 1.39 -13.06 -1.75
C PHE A 7 2.80 -12.73 -2.20
N THR A 8 3.08 -13.00 -3.47
CA THR A 8 4.33 -12.63 -4.12
C THR A 8 4.06 -12.14 -5.54
N VAL A 9 5.04 -11.48 -6.14
CA VAL A 9 4.96 -10.96 -7.51
C VAL A 9 6.03 -11.60 -8.37
N LYS A 10 5.63 -12.07 -9.55
CA LYS A 10 6.55 -12.58 -10.57
C LYS A 10 6.10 -12.05 -11.92
N GLU A 11 7.01 -11.42 -12.64
CA GLU A 11 6.74 -10.87 -13.98
C GLU A 11 5.49 -9.99 -14.02
N ASN A 12 5.38 -9.07 -13.04
CA ASN A 12 4.26 -8.13 -12.89
C ASN A 12 2.90 -8.77 -12.59
N ARG A 13 2.88 -10.02 -12.11
CA ARG A 13 1.65 -10.75 -11.79
C ARG A 13 1.65 -11.19 -10.33
N LEU A 14 0.45 -11.26 -9.77
CA LEU A 14 0.23 -11.60 -8.37
C LEU A 14 -0.01 -13.10 -8.20
N TYR A 15 0.66 -13.69 -7.22
CA TYR A 15 0.52 -15.13 -6.89
C TYR A 15 0.37 -15.31 -5.38
N LYS A 16 -0.39 -16.34 -4.99
CA LYS A 16 -0.34 -16.84 -3.61
C LYS A 16 0.90 -17.72 -3.46
N ILE A 17 1.63 -17.51 -2.37
CA ILE A 17 2.90 -18.22 -2.13
C ILE A 17 2.66 -19.71 -1.89
N ASP A 18 1.69 -20.07 -1.05
CA ASP A 18 1.44 -21.44 -0.63
C ASP A 18 1.00 -22.37 -1.77
N SER A 19 0.08 -21.89 -2.61
CA SER A 19 -0.48 -22.68 -3.71
C SER A 19 0.18 -22.39 -5.07
N GLN A 20 1.01 -21.34 -5.14
CA GLN A 20 1.60 -20.82 -6.37
C GLN A 20 0.54 -20.48 -7.45
N THR A 21 -0.66 -20.17 -7.00
CA THR A 21 -1.79 -19.84 -7.86
C THR A 21 -1.80 -18.35 -8.19
N GLN A 22 -1.96 -18.01 -9.46
CA GLN A 22 -2.10 -16.63 -9.89
C GLN A 22 -3.42 -16.06 -9.39
N VAL A 23 -3.38 -14.82 -8.90
CA VAL A 23 -4.53 -14.09 -8.39
C VAL A 23 -4.81 -12.91 -9.32
N ASP A 24 -6.06 -12.80 -9.80
CA ASP A 24 -6.48 -11.63 -10.57
C ASP A 24 -6.69 -10.46 -9.62
N PRO A 25 -5.94 -9.34 -9.78
CA PRO A 25 -6.13 -8.17 -8.92
C PRO A 25 -7.55 -7.61 -8.94
N ALA A 26 -8.29 -7.81 -10.02
CA ALA A 26 -9.68 -7.37 -10.12
C ALA A 26 -10.61 -8.10 -9.15
N SER A 27 -10.20 -9.26 -8.64
CA SER A 27 -10.97 -10.02 -7.64
C SER A 27 -10.81 -9.48 -6.22
N LEU A 28 -9.86 -8.58 -6.00
CA LEU A 28 -9.56 -8.03 -4.69
C LEU A 28 -10.39 -6.77 -4.46
N LYS A 29 -10.79 -6.56 -3.20
CA LYS A 29 -11.48 -5.33 -2.81
C LYS A 29 -10.48 -4.17 -2.86
N LYS A 30 -10.91 -3.02 -3.38
CA LYS A 30 -10.10 -1.80 -3.41
C LYS A 30 -10.63 -0.83 -2.36
N ILE A 31 -9.76 -0.40 -1.45
CA ILE A 31 -10.10 0.54 -0.39
C ILE A 31 -9.29 1.81 -0.60
N GLU A 32 -9.97 2.89 -0.96
CA GLU A 32 -9.34 4.20 -1.10
C GLU A 32 -9.13 4.84 0.26
N ILE A 33 -7.93 5.37 0.50
CA ILE A 33 -7.56 6.03 1.73
C ILE A 33 -7.01 7.41 1.37
N LYS A 34 -7.74 8.45 1.70
CA LYS A 34 -7.31 9.82 1.42
C LYS A 34 -6.24 10.26 2.41
N TRP A 35 -5.20 10.91 1.92
CA TRP A 35 -4.15 11.47 2.76
C TRP A 35 -4.74 12.38 3.84
N SER A 36 -5.71 13.23 3.48
CA SER A 36 -6.38 14.13 4.44
C SER A 36 -7.16 13.39 5.53
N GLN A 37 -7.58 12.16 5.30
CA GLN A 37 -8.23 11.35 6.32
C GLN A 37 -7.24 10.75 7.31
N VAL A 38 -6.04 10.46 6.86
CA VAL A 38 -4.98 9.89 7.69
C VAL A 38 -4.26 10.95 8.50
N GLU A 39 -3.91 12.06 7.86
CA GLU A 39 -3.13 13.14 8.48
C GLU A 39 -3.98 14.41 8.56
N LEU A 40 -4.38 14.77 9.78
CA LEU A 40 -5.25 15.93 10.04
C LEU A 40 -4.45 17.24 10.02
N ALA A 41 -3.22 17.20 10.47
CA ALA A 41 -2.25 18.28 10.43
C ALA A 41 -0.88 17.63 10.34
N GLU A 42 0.17 18.40 10.07
CA GLU A 42 1.52 17.86 9.90
C GLU A 42 1.91 16.93 11.06
N GLU A 43 2.13 15.66 10.74
CA GLU A 43 2.46 14.58 11.67
C GLU A 43 1.41 14.32 12.76
N SER A 44 0.19 14.84 12.57
CA SER A 44 -0.94 14.57 13.46
C SER A 44 -1.91 13.62 12.78
N TYR A 45 -1.90 12.35 13.20
CA TYR A 45 -2.67 11.31 12.52
C TYR A 45 -4.03 11.09 13.15
N ASN A 46 -5.00 10.74 12.29
CA ASN A 46 -6.38 10.46 12.70
C ASN A 46 -6.50 9.01 13.19
N GLU A 47 -6.17 8.78 14.44
CA GLU A 47 -6.16 7.43 15.01
C GLU A 47 -7.57 6.82 15.07
N GLU A 48 -8.60 7.63 15.20
CA GLU A 48 -9.99 7.14 15.18
C GLU A 48 -10.35 6.56 13.82
N TYR A 49 -9.99 7.25 12.73
CA TYR A 49 -10.17 6.75 11.37
C TYR A 49 -9.38 5.47 11.14
N LEU A 50 -8.11 5.44 11.56
CA LEU A 50 -7.26 4.27 11.38
C LEU A 50 -7.75 3.05 12.18
N ALA A 51 -8.29 3.27 13.37
CA ALA A 51 -8.92 2.20 14.15
C ALA A 51 -10.15 1.64 13.42
N SER A 52 -10.97 2.50 12.83
CA SER A 52 -12.12 2.12 12.03
C SER A 52 -11.72 1.31 10.80
N LEU A 53 -10.66 1.73 10.11
CA LEU A 53 -10.09 1.00 8.98
C LEU A 53 -9.61 -0.38 9.41
N ARG A 54 -8.90 -0.46 10.54
CA ARG A 54 -8.42 -1.73 11.08
C ARG A 54 -9.57 -2.68 11.39
N ASP A 55 -10.65 -2.17 11.99
CA ASP A 55 -11.84 -2.98 12.28
C ASP A 55 -12.46 -3.56 11.01
N GLU A 56 -12.55 -2.76 9.95
CA GLU A 56 -13.02 -3.22 8.64
C GLU A 56 -12.14 -4.34 8.08
N LEU A 57 -10.83 -4.15 8.15
CA LEU A 57 -9.86 -5.13 7.65
C LEU A 57 -9.87 -6.41 8.49
N LYS A 58 -10.05 -6.31 9.80
CA LYS A 58 -10.18 -7.49 10.67
C LYS A 58 -11.45 -8.29 10.35
N ALA A 59 -12.55 -7.63 10.02
CA ALA A 59 -13.75 -8.32 9.56
C ALA A 59 -13.48 -9.06 8.24
N MET A 60 -12.67 -8.50 7.36
CA MET A 60 -12.25 -9.17 6.13
C MET A 60 -11.34 -10.37 6.40
N ASP A 61 -10.45 -10.26 7.40
CA ASP A 61 -9.63 -11.40 7.84
C ASP A 61 -10.54 -12.59 8.19
N ASP A 62 -11.58 -12.34 9.00
CA ASP A 62 -12.53 -13.37 9.44
C ASP A 62 -13.32 -13.95 8.26
N ALA A 63 -13.62 -13.13 7.27
CA ALA A 63 -14.36 -13.55 6.08
C ALA A 63 -13.47 -14.25 5.02
N GLY A 64 -12.15 -14.22 5.19
CA GLY A 64 -11.21 -14.79 4.24
C GLY A 64 -11.10 -14.00 2.94
N THR A 65 -11.38 -12.69 2.97
CA THR A 65 -11.29 -11.80 1.81
C THR A 65 -10.09 -10.90 1.90
N PHE A 66 -9.66 -10.33 0.75
CA PHE A 66 -8.42 -9.55 0.65
C PHE A 66 -8.66 -8.21 -0.02
N ALA A 67 -7.84 -7.24 0.34
CA ALA A 67 -7.95 -5.87 -0.15
C ALA A 67 -6.60 -5.29 -0.59
N ILE A 68 -6.68 -4.39 -1.57
CA ILE A 68 -5.59 -3.48 -1.95
C ILE A 68 -5.93 -2.12 -1.35
N LEU A 69 -4.99 -1.52 -0.62
CA LEU A 69 -5.15 -0.18 -0.10
C LEU A 69 -4.65 0.83 -1.14
N ILE A 70 -5.46 1.84 -1.42
CA ILE A 70 -5.18 2.84 -2.45
C ILE A 70 -4.99 4.21 -1.82
N PRO A 71 -3.74 4.66 -1.63
CA PRO A 71 -3.49 6.02 -1.18
C PRO A 71 -4.00 7.05 -2.20
N VAL A 72 -4.75 8.05 -1.72
CA VAL A 72 -5.25 9.13 -2.57
C VAL A 72 -4.59 10.44 -2.13
N LEU A 73 -3.91 11.09 -3.07
CA LEU A 73 -3.24 12.38 -2.84
C LEU A 73 -4.24 13.51 -3.03
N ASP A 74 -4.93 13.88 -1.97
CA ASP A 74 -5.89 14.98 -1.95
C ASP A 74 -5.34 16.25 -1.29
N LYS A 75 -4.01 16.31 -1.12
CA LYS A 75 -3.27 17.49 -0.66
C LYS A 75 -2.17 17.81 -1.67
N PRO A 76 -1.65 19.05 -1.69
CA PRO A 76 -0.55 19.39 -2.60
C PRO A 76 0.69 18.54 -2.37
N LEU A 77 1.34 18.17 -3.47
CA LEU A 77 2.61 17.42 -3.47
C LEU A 77 3.61 18.20 -4.33
N GLU A 78 4.11 19.31 -3.81
CA GLU A 78 4.91 20.27 -4.58
C GLU A 78 6.42 20.20 -4.29
N ASN A 79 6.82 19.57 -3.19
CA ASN A 79 8.21 19.51 -2.79
C ASN A 79 8.55 18.22 -2.02
N ALA A 80 9.84 18.06 -1.71
CA ALA A 80 10.33 16.88 -1.01
C ALA A 80 9.76 16.73 0.40
N ASP A 81 9.51 17.83 1.10
CA ASP A 81 8.96 17.78 2.46
C ASP A 81 7.52 17.24 2.45
N GLN A 82 6.72 17.65 1.47
CA GLN A 82 5.36 17.15 1.32
C GLN A 82 5.35 15.66 0.93
N LEU A 83 6.27 15.24 0.08
CA LEU A 83 6.42 13.83 -0.26
C LEU A 83 6.76 13.01 0.98
N GLU A 84 7.66 13.50 1.81
CA GLU A 84 8.03 12.83 3.06
C GLU A 84 6.83 12.70 4.00
N LEU A 85 6.03 13.77 4.14
CA LEU A 85 4.82 13.74 4.95
C LEU A 85 3.80 12.71 4.43
N PHE A 86 3.63 12.64 3.11
CA PHE A 86 2.76 11.66 2.48
C PHE A 86 3.23 10.22 2.77
N ILE A 87 4.50 9.96 2.55
CA ILE A 87 5.07 8.62 2.78
C ILE A 87 4.95 8.23 4.24
N ASN A 88 5.26 9.15 5.16
CA ASN A 88 5.16 8.90 6.59
C ASN A 88 3.72 8.63 7.02
N ALA A 89 2.74 9.33 6.45
CA ALA A 89 1.33 9.08 6.74
C ALA A 89 0.92 7.66 6.38
N PHE A 90 1.35 7.16 5.23
CA PHE A 90 1.01 5.80 4.80
C PHE A 90 1.88 4.73 5.45
N ASN A 91 3.09 5.06 5.85
CA ASN A 91 3.87 4.18 6.71
C ASN A 91 3.20 4.03 8.08
N HIS A 92 2.65 5.10 8.62
CA HIS A 92 1.86 5.06 9.86
C HIS A 92 0.58 4.24 9.69
N THR A 93 -0.10 4.39 8.56
CA THR A 93 -1.27 3.57 8.21
C THR A 93 -0.90 2.09 8.20
N ALA A 94 0.20 1.75 7.52
CA ALA A 94 0.70 0.38 7.46
C ALA A 94 0.99 -0.18 8.86
N ARG A 95 1.55 0.63 9.73
CA ARG A 95 1.83 0.25 11.12
C ARG A 95 0.55 -0.09 11.90
N ARG A 96 -0.53 0.68 11.67
CA ARG A 96 -1.80 0.46 12.37
C ARG A 96 -2.54 -0.79 11.90
N VAL A 97 -2.32 -1.22 10.66
CA VAL A 97 -2.99 -2.39 10.09
C VAL A 97 -2.04 -3.56 9.84
N LYS A 98 -0.84 -3.53 10.40
CA LYS A 98 0.22 -4.51 10.14
C LYS A 98 -0.15 -5.95 10.48
N ASP A 99 -1.11 -6.15 11.38
CA ASP A 99 -1.58 -7.47 11.80
C ASP A 99 -2.85 -7.94 11.07
N CYS A 100 -3.27 -7.20 10.05
CA CYS A 100 -4.43 -7.56 9.23
C CYS A 100 -3.97 -8.38 8.02
N VAL A 101 -4.26 -9.68 8.02
CA VAL A 101 -3.87 -10.56 6.92
C VAL A 101 -4.60 -10.27 5.62
N SER A 102 -5.73 -9.57 5.68
CA SER A 102 -6.52 -9.19 4.51
C SER A 102 -5.84 -8.14 3.63
N VAL A 103 -4.84 -7.42 4.13
CA VAL A 103 -4.14 -6.41 3.35
C VAL A 103 -3.09 -7.08 2.47
N VAL A 104 -3.30 -7.07 1.16
CA VAL A 104 -2.33 -7.59 0.18
C VAL A 104 -1.19 -6.60 0.01
N GLY A 105 -1.52 -5.32 -0.10
CA GLY A 105 -0.53 -4.27 -0.28
C GLY A 105 -1.16 -2.96 -0.71
N PHE A 106 -0.37 -2.13 -1.37
CA PHE A 106 -0.73 -0.76 -1.73
C PHE A 106 -0.63 -0.53 -3.24
N GLU A 107 -1.62 0.17 -3.78
CA GLU A 107 -1.51 0.70 -5.14
C GLU A 107 -0.72 2.02 -5.07
N LEU A 108 0.32 2.13 -5.91
CA LEU A 108 1.10 3.36 -5.98
C LEU A 108 0.33 4.41 -6.78
N PRO A 109 0.07 5.60 -6.21
CA PRO A 109 -0.66 6.66 -6.93
C PRO A 109 0.07 7.11 -8.21
N GLU A 110 -0.70 7.55 -9.20
CA GLU A 110 -0.14 8.04 -10.47
C GLU A 110 0.86 9.17 -10.27
N GLU A 111 0.59 10.09 -9.36
CA GLU A 111 1.49 11.20 -9.04
C GLU A 111 2.85 10.73 -8.53
N ILE A 112 2.86 9.58 -7.83
CA ILE A 112 4.07 8.99 -7.29
C ILE A 112 4.86 8.26 -8.37
N ILE A 113 4.19 7.53 -9.26
CA ILE A 113 4.85 6.75 -10.30
C ILE A 113 5.19 7.56 -11.55
N ALA A 114 4.70 8.79 -11.66
CA ALA A 114 4.94 9.64 -12.82
C ALA A 114 6.42 9.93 -13.07
N LYS A 115 7.25 9.88 -12.01
CA LYS A 115 8.69 10.10 -12.12
C LYS A 115 9.49 8.80 -12.26
N GLY A 116 8.83 7.68 -12.52
CA GLY A 116 9.46 6.40 -12.78
C GLY A 116 9.78 5.61 -11.53
N PHE A 117 10.63 4.60 -11.69
CA PHE A 117 10.93 3.59 -10.67
C PHE A 117 12.44 3.46 -10.38
N ASP A 118 13.22 4.46 -10.73
CA ASP A 118 14.66 4.46 -10.47
C ASP A 118 14.92 4.69 -8.98
N GLU A 119 16.12 4.32 -8.56
CA GLU A 119 16.57 4.57 -7.20
C GLU A 119 16.44 6.06 -6.85
N GLY A 120 15.88 6.36 -5.69
CA GLY A 120 15.64 7.73 -5.26
C GLY A 120 14.35 8.36 -5.78
N SER A 121 13.62 7.68 -6.67
CA SER A 121 12.32 8.16 -7.14
C SER A 121 11.28 8.12 -6.03
N PRO A 122 10.20 8.93 -6.13
CA PRO A 122 9.11 8.88 -5.14
C PRO A 122 8.52 7.49 -4.94
N ALA A 123 8.33 6.73 -6.03
CA ALA A 123 7.78 5.37 -5.94
C ALA A 123 8.69 4.44 -5.15
N VAL A 124 9.99 4.45 -5.44
CA VAL A 124 10.96 3.62 -4.74
C VAL A 124 11.08 4.05 -3.28
N ASN A 125 11.09 5.35 -3.00
CA ASN A 125 11.14 5.86 -1.62
C ASN A 125 9.92 5.40 -0.81
N PHE A 126 8.73 5.40 -1.41
CA PHE A 126 7.51 4.92 -0.75
C PHE A 126 7.66 3.44 -0.39
N MET A 127 8.01 2.61 -1.36
CA MET A 127 8.14 1.16 -1.16
C MET A 127 9.23 0.81 -0.16
N GLU A 128 10.39 1.43 -0.26
CA GLU A 128 11.52 1.15 0.63
C GLU A 128 11.21 1.57 2.08
N THR A 129 10.56 2.72 2.26
CA THR A 129 10.20 3.20 3.59
C THR A 129 9.25 2.23 4.29
N LEU A 130 8.21 1.78 3.59
CA LEU A 130 7.27 0.82 4.17
C LEU A 130 7.93 -0.54 4.41
N ALA A 131 8.81 -0.97 3.52
CA ALA A 131 9.46 -2.28 3.60
C ALA A 131 10.38 -2.45 4.81
N ILE A 132 10.86 -1.36 5.40
CA ILE A 132 11.74 -1.43 6.58
C ILE A 132 11.07 -2.24 7.71
N LYS A 133 9.78 -2.03 7.94
CA LYS A 133 9.02 -2.71 9.01
C LYS A 133 7.87 -3.56 8.50
N HIS A 134 7.48 -3.41 7.24
CA HIS A 134 6.30 -4.04 6.65
C HIS A 134 6.64 -4.68 5.31
N ALA A 135 7.58 -5.63 5.33
CA ALA A 135 8.07 -6.29 4.12
C ALA A 135 7.05 -7.25 3.48
N GLN A 136 5.93 -7.53 4.15
CA GLN A 136 4.91 -8.46 3.64
C GLN A 136 4.07 -7.89 2.49
N TYR A 137 4.11 -6.58 2.26
CA TYR A 137 3.22 -5.96 1.28
C TYR A 137 3.72 -6.12 -0.15
N VAL A 138 2.75 -6.28 -1.05
CA VAL A 138 2.93 -6.24 -2.50
C VAL A 138 2.50 -4.85 -2.99
N TYR A 139 3.08 -4.38 -4.08
CA TYR A 139 2.75 -3.08 -4.65
C TYR A 139 2.14 -3.24 -6.04
N PHE A 140 1.20 -2.35 -6.37
CA PHE A 140 0.43 -2.35 -7.61
C PHE A 140 0.60 -1.00 -8.30
N ALA A 141 0.60 -0.99 -9.63
CA ALA A 141 0.69 0.24 -10.40
C ALA A 141 -0.03 0.15 -11.73
N LYS A 142 -0.65 1.24 -12.13
CA LYS A 142 -1.27 1.40 -13.46
C LYS A 142 -0.23 1.95 -14.44
N ASN A 143 0.84 1.18 -14.67
CA ASN A 143 1.94 1.60 -15.53
C ASN A 143 2.61 0.38 -16.14
N ALA A 144 2.50 0.25 -17.47
CA ALA A 144 3.06 -0.89 -18.20
C ALA A 144 4.61 -0.99 -18.12
N LYS A 145 5.27 0.06 -17.66
CA LYS A 145 6.74 0.10 -17.52
C LYS A 145 7.18 -0.18 -16.07
N ALA A 146 6.28 -0.58 -15.19
CA ALA A 146 6.64 -0.91 -13.82
C ALA A 146 7.63 -2.08 -13.79
N PRO A 147 8.57 -2.09 -12.81
CA PRO A 147 9.48 -3.21 -12.62
C PRO A 147 8.72 -4.52 -12.38
N GLU A 148 9.35 -5.64 -12.67
CA GLU A 148 8.71 -6.95 -12.59
C GLU A 148 8.28 -7.37 -11.18
N ASN A 149 8.77 -6.69 -10.13
CA ASN A 149 8.36 -6.91 -8.74
C ASN A 149 7.11 -6.11 -8.33
N ILE A 150 6.50 -5.38 -9.26
CA ILE A 150 5.25 -4.62 -9.05
C ILE A 150 4.17 -5.22 -9.93
N VAL A 151 2.97 -5.42 -9.37
CA VAL A 151 1.82 -5.92 -10.14
C VAL A 151 1.28 -4.79 -11.02
N ILE A 152 1.18 -5.04 -12.31
CA ILE A 152 0.57 -4.10 -13.26
C ILE A 152 -0.93 -4.34 -13.28
N ILE A 153 -1.70 -3.29 -13.08
CA ILE A 153 -3.17 -3.37 -13.04
C ILE A 153 -3.83 -2.42 -14.04
#